data_ef01e16f6ca91a92bfe4a00c24033d84
#
_entry.id   ef01e16f6ca91a92bfe4a00c24033d84
#
_cell.length_a   1.000
_cell.length_b   1.000
_cell.length_c   1.000
_cell.angle_alpha   90.00
_cell.angle_beta   90.00
_cell.angle_gamma   90.00
#
_symmetry.space_group_name_H-M   'P 1'
#
loop_
_entity.id
_entity.type
_entity.pdbx_description
1 polymer ?
#
loop_
_entity_poly.entity_id
_entity_poly.type
_entity_poly.pdbx_seq_one_letter_code
_entity_poly.pdbx_strand_id
1 'polypeptide(L)'
;MNLDTNKINTEYESLVQKGTIRENDPEVHTRISLMMGKAQNNLKMAKVTFNISTQKETKENLALNQKDSFFDWVIQASYYAMFHAANALLATKKVKISKIDTHKSTLYAFGKHFILTKELEEEL
;
A
#
# COMPACT_ATOMS: atom_id res chain seq x y z
N MET A 1 -17.21 0.01 -3.02
CA MET A 1 -16.50 -0.62 -4.15
C MET A 1 -17.10 -1.99 -4.42
N ASN A 2 -17.54 -2.22 -5.63
CA ASN A 2 -18.15 -3.48 -6.03
C ASN A 2 -17.06 -4.36 -6.66
N LEU A 3 -16.61 -5.39 -5.95
CA LEU A 3 -15.52 -6.25 -6.39
C LEU A 3 -16.06 -7.45 -7.14
N ASP A 4 -15.50 -7.71 -8.31
CA ASP A 4 -15.81 -8.89 -9.11
C ASP A 4 -15.03 -10.09 -8.57
N THR A 5 -15.69 -10.97 -7.84
CA THR A 5 -15.11 -12.16 -7.23
C THR A 5 -14.44 -13.07 -8.27
N ASN A 6 -15.08 -13.27 -9.43
CA ASN A 6 -14.53 -14.12 -10.49
C ASN A 6 -13.25 -13.51 -11.05
N LYS A 7 -13.24 -12.19 -11.27
CA LYS A 7 -12.07 -11.50 -11.77
C LYS A 7 -10.90 -11.57 -10.80
N ILE A 8 -11.16 -11.35 -9.50
CA ILE A 8 -10.13 -11.44 -8.47
C ILE A 8 -9.51 -12.84 -8.45
N ASN A 9 -10.34 -13.89 -8.44
CA ASN A 9 -9.86 -15.26 -8.43
C ASN A 9 -9.06 -15.60 -9.69
N THR A 10 -9.56 -15.23 -10.87
CA THR A 10 -8.92 -15.52 -12.15
C THR A 10 -7.56 -14.81 -12.26
N GLU A 11 -7.52 -13.53 -11.95
CA GLU A 11 -6.28 -12.75 -12.03
C GLU A 11 -5.27 -13.21 -10.97
N TYR A 12 -5.73 -13.51 -9.76
CA TYR A 12 -4.87 -14.03 -8.71
C TYR A 12 -4.19 -15.34 -9.13
N GLU A 13 -4.96 -16.29 -9.63
CA GLU A 13 -4.43 -17.59 -10.11
C GLU A 13 -3.42 -17.37 -11.24
N SER A 14 -3.71 -16.49 -12.18
CA SER A 14 -2.79 -16.16 -13.27
C SER A 14 -1.46 -15.61 -12.73
N LEU A 15 -1.51 -14.72 -11.74
CA LEU A 15 -0.31 -14.12 -11.14
C LEU A 15 0.49 -15.14 -10.33
N VAL A 16 -0.18 -16.07 -9.64
CA VAL A 16 0.47 -17.18 -8.97
C VAL A 16 1.21 -18.06 -9.98
N GLN A 17 0.56 -18.42 -11.09
CA GLN A 17 1.18 -19.24 -12.13
C GLN A 17 2.38 -18.56 -12.77
N LYS A 18 2.35 -17.25 -12.93
CA LYS A 18 3.48 -16.47 -13.46
C LYS A 18 4.62 -16.28 -12.46
N GLY A 19 4.41 -16.63 -11.19
CA GLY A 19 5.40 -16.46 -10.15
C GLY A 19 5.50 -15.04 -9.61
N THR A 20 4.58 -14.14 -9.99
CA THR A 20 4.56 -12.78 -9.44
C THR A 20 3.90 -12.70 -8.07
N ILE A 21 3.10 -13.70 -7.73
CA ILE A 21 2.59 -13.93 -6.38
C ILE A 21 3.11 -15.30 -5.94
N ARG A 22 3.75 -15.34 -4.79
CA ARG A 22 4.22 -16.59 -4.17
C ARG A 22 3.42 -16.86 -2.91
N GLU A 23 2.74 -18.01 -2.91
CA GLU A 23 2.04 -18.50 -1.72
C GLU A 23 2.98 -19.34 -0.86
N ASN A 24 2.70 -19.40 0.44
CA ASN A 24 3.46 -20.21 1.40
C ASN A 24 4.96 -19.94 1.39
N ASP A 25 5.35 -18.67 1.17
CA ASP A 25 6.76 -18.28 1.23
C ASP A 25 7.24 -18.32 2.68
N PRO A 26 8.26 -19.14 3.01
CA PRO A 26 8.65 -19.36 4.40
C PRO A 26 9.42 -18.19 5.01
N GLU A 27 9.92 -17.27 4.20
CA GLU A 27 10.80 -16.20 4.67
C GLU A 27 10.14 -14.82 4.66
N VAL A 28 8.99 -14.65 3.98
CA VAL A 28 8.40 -13.33 3.81
C VAL A 28 8.01 -12.68 5.14
N HIS A 29 7.66 -13.49 6.15
CA HIS A 29 7.30 -12.96 7.47
C HIS A 29 8.46 -12.20 8.14
N THR A 30 9.70 -12.50 7.80
CA THR A 30 10.87 -11.79 8.35
C THR A 30 10.92 -10.34 7.91
N ARG A 31 10.15 -9.96 6.89
CA ARG A 31 10.11 -8.63 6.32
C ARG A 31 8.97 -7.76 6.82
N ILE A 32 8.08 -8.32 7.65
CA ILE A 32 6.89 -7.60 8.13
C ILE A 32 7.28 -6.29 8.84
N SER A 33 8.23 -6.37 9.77
CA SER A 33 8.67 -5.19 10.52
C SER A 33 9.25 -4.11 9.61
N LEU A 34 10.04 -4.50 8.60
CA LEU A 34 10.59 -3.57 7.62
C LEU A 34 9.48 -2.90 6.79
N MET A 35 8.52 -3.69 6.32
CA MET A 35 7.38 -3.17 5.53
C MET A 35 6.52 -2.22 6.35
N MET A 36 6.25 -2.56 7.62
CA MET A 36 5.49 -1.68 8.51
C MET A 36 6.25 -0.39 8.81
N GLY A 37 7.57 -0.48 8.99
CA GLY A 37 8.42 0.70 9.17
C GLY A 37 8.34 1.64 7.96
N LYS A 38 8.37 1.08 6.75
CA LYS A 38 8.21 1.86 5.51
C LYS A 38 6.81 2.49 5.43
N ALA A 39 5.76 1.74 5.79
CA ALA A 39 4.40 2.26 5.81
C ALA A 39 4.28 3.45 6.77
N GLN A 40 4.80 3.31 7.98
CA GLN A 40 4.77 4.38 8.99
C GLN A 40 5.56 5.61 8.56
N ASN A 41 6.73 5.42 7.95
CA ASN A 41 7.55 6.52 7.42
C ASN A 41 6.81 7.30 6.33
N ASN A 42 6.19 6.59 5.40
CA ASN A 42 5.42 7.23 4.33
C ASN A 42 4.21 7.98 4.89
N LEU A 43 3.55 7.42 5.90
CA LEU A 43 2.42 8.10 6.55
C LEU A 43 2.87 9.39 7.23
N LYS A 44 4.01 9.38 7.92
CA LYS A 44 4.59 10.57 8.53
C LYS A 44 4.93 11.62 7.48
N MET A 45 5.52 11.21 6.36
CA MET A 45 5.85 12.11 5.25
C MET A 45 4.58 12.73 4.66
N ALA A 46 3.51 11.95 4.50
CA ALA A 46 2.23 12.48 4.02
C ALA A 46 1.68 13.55 4.97
N LYS A 47 1.72 13.30 6.28
CA LYS A 47 1.25 14.26 7.29
C LYS A 47 2.06 15.55 7.31
N VAL A 48 3.38 15.43 7.28
CA VAL A 48 4.29 16.59 7.25
C VAL A 48 4.05 17.41 6.00
N THR A 49 3.99 16.76 4.84
CA THR A 49 3.80 17.43 3.55
C THR A 49 2.43 18.10 3.46
N PHE A 50 1.40 17.46 4.01
CA PHE A 50 0.06 18.05 4.10
C PHE A 50 0.08 19.29 4.99
N ASN A 51 0.74 19.24 6.14
CA ASN A 51 0.88 20.38 7.04
C ASN A 51 1.57 21.55 6.33
N ILE A 52 2.70 21.29 5.65
CA ILE A 52 3.43 22.30 4.89
C ILE A 52 2.52 22.94 3.82
N SER A 53 1.71 22.12 3.16
CA SER A 53 0.86 22.58 2.05
C SER A 53 -0.36 23.38 2.50
N THR A 54 -0.79 23.27 3.77
CA THR A 54 -2.04 23.84 4.26
C THR A 54 -1.87 24.89 5.35
N GLN A 55 -0.74 24.94 6.06
CA GLN A 55 -0.57 25.80 7.22
C GLN A 55 0.28 27.04 6.88
N LYS A 56 -0.31 28.21 7.06
CA LYS A 56 0.34 29.50 6.78
C LYS A 56 1.64 29.65 7.55
N GLU A 57 1.61 29.40 8.85
CA GLU A 57 2.77 29.58 9.73
C GLU A 57 3.91 28.65 9.33
N THR A 58 3.60 27.41 8.99
CA THR A 58 4.59 26.44 8.53
C THR A 58 5.28 26.91 7.25
N LYS A 59 4.51 27.45 6.29
CA LYS A 59 5.07 28.00 5.07
C LYS A 59 5.97 29.18 5.34
N GLU A 60 5.57 30.07 6.21
CA GLU A 60 6.37 31.22 6.60
C GLU A 60 7.70 30.80 7.22
N ASN A 61 7.66 29.85 8.16
CA ASN A 61 8.85 29.34 8.82
C ASN A 61 9.83 28.66 7.86
N LEU A 62 9.34 28.10 6.77
CA LEU A 62 10.15 27.42 5.74
C LEU A 62 10.49 28.35 4.57
N ALA A 63 10.14 29.62 4.64
CA ALA A 63 10.38 30.63 3.59
C ALA A 63 9.70 30.23 2.25
N LEU A 64 8.52 29.61 2.33
CA LEU A 64 7.71 29.26 1.16
C LEU A 64 6.67 30.34 0.88
N ASN A 65 6.22 30.41 -0.38
CA ASN A 65 5.09 31.25 -0.75
C ASN A 65 3.78 30.63 -0.24
N GLN A 66 2.78 31.46 0.06
CA GLN A 66 1.49 30.95 0.53
C GLN A 66 0.76 30.10 -0.51
N LYS A 67 1.11 30.25 -1.80
CA LYS A 67 0.55 29.45 -2.90
C LYS A 67 1.26 28.12 -3.12
N ASP A 68 2.42 27.92 -2.48
CA ASP A 68 3.14 26.66 -2.62
C ASP A 68 2.34 25.53 -1.98
N SER A 69 2.22 24.44 -2.69
CA SER A 69 1.58 23.23 -2.19
C SER A 69 2.26 22.00 -2.77
N PHE A 70 2.20 20.91 -2.02
CA PHE A 70 2.87 19.66 -2.40
C PHE A 70 1.90 18.48 -2.30
N PHE A 71 0.64 18.70 -2.71
CA PHE A 71 -0.39 17.69 -2.61
C PHE A 71 -0.09 16.44 -3.44
N ASP A 72 0.64 16.59 -4.55
CA ASP A 72 1.08 15.43 -5.33
C ASP A 72 1.94 14.49 -4.49
N TRP A 73 2.80 15.03 -3.64
CA TRP A 73 3.65 14.25 -2.76
C TRP A 73 2.87 13.67 -1.58
N VAL A 74 1.83 14.37 -1.10
CA VAL A 74 0.90 13.83 -0.10
C VAL A 74 0.23 12.58 -0.64
N ILE A 75 -0.26 12.65 -1.87
CA ILE A 75 -0.94 11.52 -2.54
C ILE A 75 0.03 10.35 -2.70
N GLN A 76 1.24 10.61 -3.20
CA GLN A 76 2.25 9.55 -3.39
C GLN A 76 2.65 8.90 -2.08
N ALA A 77 2.96 9.69 -1.06
CA ALA A 77 3.35 9.16 0.24
C ALA A 77 2.22 8.34 0.88
N SER A 78 0.99 8.83 0.78
CA SER A 78 -0.19 8.09 1.28
C SER A 78 -0.38 6.77 0.55
N TYR A 79 -0.21 6.76 -0.76
CA TYR A 79 -0.29 5.55 -1.58
C TYR A 79 0.76 4.52 -1.15
N TYR A 80 2.01 4.93 -0.99
CA TYR A 80 3.06 4.01 -0.57
C TYR A 80 2.89 3.53 0.87
N ALA A 81 2.31 4.35 1.75
CA ALA A 81 1.96 3.91 3.09
C ALA A 81 0.97 2.75 3.04
N MET A 82 -0.08 2.88 2.25
CA MET A 82 -1.07 1.80 2.06
C MET A 82 -0.47 0.57 1.39
N PHE A 83 0.36 0.77 0.37
CA PHE A 83 1.02 -0.30 -0.37
C PHE A 83 1.91 -1.14 0.53
N HIS A 84 2.77 -0.50 1.32
CA HIS A 84 3.64 -1.22 2.23
C HIS A 84 2.88 -1.92 3.35
N ALA A 85 1.82 -1.29 3.88
CA ALA A 85 0.97 -1.91 4.89
C ALA A 85 0.24 -3.14 4.31
N ALA A 86 -0.27 -3.05 3.09
CA ALA A 86 -0.90 -4.18 2.42
C ALA A 86 0.07 -5.35 2.25
N ASN A 87 1.31 -5.08 1.83
CA ASN A 87 2.32 -6.12 1.70
C ASN A 87 2.72 -6.73 3.04
N ALA A 88 2.75 -5.93 4.12
CA ALA A 88 2.99 -6.45 5.47
C ALA A 88 1.87 -7.40 5.89
N LEU A 89 0.61 -7.05 5.64
CA LEU A 89 -0.53 -7.91 5.93
C LEU A 89 -0.49 -9.19 5.10
N LEU A 90 -0.14 -9.12 3.82
CA LEU A 90 0.03 -10.30 2.97
C LEU A 90 1.14 -11.21 3.49
N ALA A 91 2.22 -10.64 4.01
CA ALA A 91 3.30 -11.41 4.61
C ALA A 91 2.84 -12.20 5.84
N THR A 92 1.84 -11.73 6.59
CA THR A 92 1.25 -12.51 7.69
C THR A 92 0.55 -13.78 7.20
N LYS A 93 0.12 -13.79 5.94
CA LYS A 93 -0.47 -14.95 5.26
C LYS A 93 0.57 -15.74 4.47
N LYS A 94 1.86 -15.43 4.64
CA LYS A 94 3.01 -16.03 3.92
C LYS A 94 2.93 -15.80 2.40
N VAL A 95 2.32 -14.70 1.98
CA VAL A 95 2.22 -14.31 0.58
C VAL A 95 3.28 -13.26 0.27
N LYS A 96 4.13 -13.55 -0.70
CA LYS A 96 5.19 -12.66 -1.16
C LYS A 96 4.86 -12.13 -2.55
N ILE A 97 5.00 -10.84 -2.74
CA ILE A 97 4.81 -10.18 -4.03
C ILE A 97 6.17 -9.91 -4.66
N SER A 98 6.34 -10.29 -5.93
CA SER A 98 7.58 -10.04 -6.67
C SER A 98 7.71 -8.57 -7.06
N LYS A 99 8.88 -8.21 -7.60
CA LYS A 99 9.14 -6.85 -8.08
C LYS A 99 8.52 -6.56 -9.46
N ILE A 100 7.96 -7.57 -10.12
CA ILE A 100 7.30 -7.45 -11.42
C ILE A 100 5.79 -7.38 -11.19
N ASP A 101 5.12 -6.44 -11.85
CA ASP A 101 3.68 -6.19 -11.68
C ASP A 101 3.26 -6.05 -10.21
N THR A 102 4.10 -5.39 -9.41
CA THR A 102 3.97 -5.37 -7.96
C THR A 102 2.63 -4.77 -7.50
N HIS A 103 2.21 -3.65 -8.09
CA HIS A 103 0.97 -2.98 -7.69
C HIS A 103 -0.27 -3.81 -8.02
N LYS A 104 -0.31 -4.35 -9.24
CA LYS A 104 -1.40 -5.23 -9.70
C LYS A 104 -1.47 -6.49 -8.84
N SER A 105 -0.32 -7.12 -8.60
CA SER A 105 -0.24 -8.35 -7.80
C SER A 105 -0.67 -8.11 -6.36
N THR A 106 -0.25 -7.00 -5.76
CA THR A 106 -0.65 -6.62 -4.40
C THR A 106 -2.17 -6.41 -4.32
N LEU A 107 -2.75 -5.73 -5.30
CA LEU A 107 -4.19 -5.47 -5.32
C LEU A 107 -4.99 -6.77 -5.35
N TYR A 108 -4.66 -7.69 -6.25
CA TYR A 108 -5.39 -8.96 -6.38
C TYR A 108 -5.13 -9.90 -5.21
N ALA A 109 -3.89 -9.95 -4.72
CA ALA A 109 -3.56 -10.76 -3.54
C ALA A 109 -4.30 -10.24 -2.30
N PHE A 110 -4.33 -8.94 -2.10
CA PHE A 110 -5.05 -8.33 -0.99
C PHE A 110 -6.56 -8.61 -1.09
N GLY A 111 -7.13 -8.45 -2.28
CA GLY A 111 -8.52 -8.78 -2.53
C GLY A 111 -8.82 -10.25 -2.20
N LYS A 112 -7.96 -11.17 -2.64
CA LYS A 112 -8.12 -12.60 -2.40
C LYS A 112 -8.07 -12.96 -0.92
N HIS A 113 -7.06 -12.48 -0.21
CA HIS A 113 -6.76 -12.94 1.16
C HIS A 113 -7.51 -12.19 2.25
N PHE A 114 -7.96 -10.95 1.99
CA PHE A 114 -8.58 -10.13 3.01
C PHE A 114 -10.00 -9.68 2.69
N ILE A 115 -10.29 -9.38 1.43
CA ILE A 115 -11.61 -8.88 1.04
C ILE A 115 -12.57 -10.05 0.78
N LEU A 116 -12.19 -11.01 -0.06
CA LEU A 116 -13.04 -12.17 -0.36
C LEU A 116 -13.24 -13.08 0.85
N THR A 117 -12.27 -13.11 1.76
CA THR A 117 -12.40 -13.84 3.04
C THR A 117 -13.19 -13.06 4.07
N LYS A 118 -13.53 -11.80 3.76
CA LYS A 118 -14.27 -10.87 4.64
C LYS A 118 -13.55 -10.55 5.95
N GLU A 119 -12.23 -10.68 5.98
CA GLU A 119 -11.43 -10.21 7.11
C GLU A 119 -11.40 -8.68 7.19
N LEU A 120 -11.53 -8.01 6.02
CA LEU A 120 -11.70 -6.56 5.92
C LEU A 120 -12.94 -6.25 5.09
N GLU A 121 -13.54 -5.10 5.36
CA GLU A 121 -14.72 -4.67 4.61
C GLU A 121 -14.33 -4.19 3.21
N GLU A 122 -15.21 -4.43 2.24
CA GLU A 122 -15.02 -4.00 0.86
C GLU A 122 -15.05 -2.49 0.71
N GLU A 123 -15.78 -1.81 1.60
CA GLU A 123 -16.01 -0.36 1.56
C GLU A 123 -15.12 0.35 2.57
N LEU A 124 -13.87 0.48 2.20
CA LEU A 124 -12.94 1.25 3.02
C LEU A 124 -12.75 2.64 2.45
#